data_3b32dd6314fddec297934abcd00772e6
#
_entry.id   3b32dd6314fddec297934abcd00772e6
#
_cell.length_a   1.000
_cell.length_b   1.000
_cell.length_c   1.000
_cell.angle_alpha   90.00
_cell.angle_beta   90.00
_cell.angle_gamma   90.00
#
_symmetry.space_group_name_H-M   'P 1'
#
loop_
_entity.id
_entity.type
_entity.pdbx_description
1 polymer ?
#
loop_
_entity_poly.entity_id
_entity_poly.type
_entity_poly.pdbx_seq_one_letter_code
_entity_poly.pdbx_strand_id
1 'polypeptide(L)'
;GHAATHIGIFLAWAAFNGLINEYHEQSSASLLQQLRARQITGRQFFEAACNERFAEKDLNVEGNAFAEHYYRNAAGEKGAYFADYRKTAAAGLPSFWHVPDTWESYDKIAPIITRRFEQWRNPARKKWWQFWK
;
A
#
# COMPACT_ATOMS: atom_id res chain seq x y z
N GLY A 1 -10.31 9.01 10.39
CA GLY A 1 -10.70 7.87 11.17
C GLY A 1 -9.76 6.69 11.06
N HIS A 2 -10.02 5.70 11.85
CA HIS A 2 -9.16 4.51 11.90
C HIS A 2 -9.15 3.74 10.57
N ALA A 3 -10.21 3.85 9.79
CA ALA A 3 -10.31 3.19 8.48
C ALA A 3 -9.25 3.66 7.49
N ALA A 4 -8.74 4.87 7.66
CA ALA A 4 -7.78 5.45 6.73
C ALA A 4 -6.34 4.94 6.93
N THR A 5 -6.05 4.31 8.05
CA THR A 5 -4.68 3.87 8.34
C THR A 5 -4.20 2.81 7.35
N HIS A 6 -5.01 1.79 7.06
CA HIS A 6 -4.60 0.74 6.12
C HIS A 6 -4.48 1.26 4.70
N ILE A 7 -5.34 2.20 4.31
CA ILE A 7 -5.26 2.84 3.00
C ILE A 7 -3.98 3.67 2.91
N GLY A 8 -3.71 4.46 3.95
CA GLY A 8 -2.51 5.29 4.02
C GLY A 8 -1.22 4.49 3.94
N ILE A 9 -1.18 3.34 4.59
CA ILE A 9 0.00 2.46 4.54
C ILE A 9 0.23 1.98 3.11
N PHE A 10 -0.82 1.57 2.40
CA PHE A 10 -0.68 1.13 1.01
C PHE A 10 -0.22 2.29 0.10
N LEU A 11 -0.78 3.48 0.29
CA LEU A 11 -0.37 4.67 -0.47
C LEU A 11 1.08 5.05 -0.20
N ALA A 12 1.53 4.98 1.04
CA ALA A 12 2.93 5.24 1.39
C ALA A 12 3.85 4.26 0.67
N TRP A 13 3.49 2.97 0.70
CA TRP A 13 4.24 1.96 -0.01
C TRP A 13 4.31 2.26 -1.52
N ALA A 14 3.18 2.64 -2.11
CA ALA A 14 3.12 3.01 -3.53
C ALA A 14 4.02 4.21 -3.83
N ALA A 15 4.06 5.19 -2.93
CA ALA A 15 4.91 6.37 -3.10
C ALA A 15 6.40 6.02 -3.11
N PHE A 16 6.81 5.07 -2.26
CA PHE A 16 8.20 4.63 -2.23
C PHE A 16 8.58 3.77 -3.44
N ASN A 17 7.60 3.20 -4.13
CA ASN A 17 7.85 2.29 -5.24
C ASN A 17 7.50 2.87 -6.61
N GLY A 18 7.28 4.18 -6.69
CA GLY A 18 7.06 4.85 -7.96
C GLY A 18 5.74 4.54 -8.63
N LEU A 19 4.72 4.22 -7.83
CA LEU A 19 3.41 3.80 -8.35
C LEU A 19 2.33 4.87 -8.18
N ILE A 20 2.70 6.07 -7.78
CA ILE A 20 1.78 7.19 -7.62
C ILE A 20 1.53 7.84 -8.98
N ASN A 21 0.30 8.30 -9.20
CA ASN A 21 -0.09 8.97 -10.42
C ASN A 21 0.68 10.28 -10.59
N GLU A 22 1.01 10.60 -11.84
CA GLU A 22 1.70 11.85 -12.17
C GLU A 22 0.96 13.09 -11.68
N TYR A 23 -0.35 13.04 -11.62
CA TYR A 23 -1.16 14.12 -11.07
C TYR A 23 -0.69 14.49 -9.65
N HIS A 24 -0.49 13.51 -8.79
CA HIS A 24 0.02 13.77 -7.43
C HIS A 24 1.48 14.18 -7.43
N GLU A 25 2.28 13.63 -8.35
CA GLU A 25 3.68 14.02 -8.46
C GLU A 25 3.82 15.52 -8.77
N GLN A 26 2.86 16.08 -9.48
CA GLN A 26 2.86 17.50 -9.82
C GLN A 26 2.06 18.33 -8.81
N SER A 27 0.82 17.94 -8.55
CA SER A 27 -0.11 18.75 -7.74
C SER A 27 0.10 18.59 -6.24
N SER A 28 0.65 17.47 -5.80
CA SER A 28 0.88 17.16 -4.39
C SER A 28 2.36 16.93 -4.10
N ALA A 29 3.24 17.54 -4.90
CA ALA A 29 4.68 17.30 -4.83
C ALA A 29 5.24 17.53 -3.42
N SER A 30 4.84 18.60 -2.76
CA SER A 30 5.31 18.92 -1.41
C SER A 30 4.89 17.85 -0.40
N LEU A 31 3.62 17.42 -0.47
CA LEU A 31 3.12 16.37 0.42
C LEU A 31 3.81 15.04 0.16
N LEU A 32 4.06 14.71 -1.12
CA LEU A 32 4.79 13.48 -1.46
C LEU A 32 6.23 13.51 -0.95
N GLN A 33 6.87 14.67 -1.03
CA GLN A 33 8.22 14.82 -0.51
C GLN A 33 8.24 14.59 1.00
N GLN A 34 7.28 15.16 1.72
CA GLN A 34 7.15 14.95 3.16
C GLN A 34 6.88 13.50 3.51
N LEU A 35 6.02 12.84 2.73
CA LEU A 35 5.71 11.42 2.91
C LEU A 35 6.97 10.56 2.71
N ARG A 36 7.70 10.80 1.63
CA ARG A 36 8.92 10.05 1.32
C ARG A 36 10.05 10.30 2.31
N ALA A 37 10.03 11.47 2.96
CA ALA A 37 10.97 11.79 4.04
C ALA A 37 10.48 11.35 5.41
N ARG A 38 9.33 10.69 5.47
CA ARG A 38 8.68 10.21 6.70
C ARG A 38 8.33 11.33 7.67
N GLN A 39 8.13 12.54 7.17
CA GLN A 39 7.70 13.69 7.97
C GLN A 39 6.20 13.65 8.23
N ILE A 40 5.45 13.02 7.32
CA ILE A 40 4.01 12.75 7.53
C ILE A 40 3.79 11.26 7.27
N THR A 41 2.66 10.74 7.79
CA THR A 41 2.28 9.35 7.55
C THR A 41 1.49 9.22 6.26
N GLY A 42 1.35 7.98 5.77
CA GLY A 42 0.51 7.71 4.61
C GLY A 42 -0.93 8.14 4.82
N ARG A 43 -1.44 7.95 6.04
CA ARG A 43 -2.80 8.40 6.38
C ARG A 43 -2.93 9.91 6.28
N GLN A 44 -1.95 10.66 6.77
CA GLN A 44 -1.96 12.13 6.66
C GLN A 44 -1.93 12.56 5.20
N PHE A 45 -1.14 11.90 4.37
CA PHE A 45 -1.13 12.15 2.93
C PHE A 45 -2.50 11.86 2.31
N PHE A 46 -3.08 10.74 2.67
CA PHE A 46 -4.40 10.34 2.17
C PHE A 46 -5.47 11.38 2.51
N GLU A 47 -5.46 11.87 3.73
CA GLU A 47 -6.42 12.88 4.18
C GLU A 47 -6.22 14.23 3.47
N ALA A 48 -4.96 14.63 3.26
CA ALA A 48 -4.65 15.95 2.71
C ALA A 48 -4.73 15.98 1.18
N ALA A 49 -4.24 14.95 0.50
CA ALA A 49 -4.09 14.96 -0.96
C ALA A 49 -5.21 14.22 -1.69
N CYS A 50 -5.84 13.25 -1.04
CA CYS A 50 -6.84 12.38 -1.68
C CYS A 50 -8.27 12.64 -1.19
N ASN A 51 -8.47 13.62 -0.34
CA ASN A 51 -9.77 13.94 0.27
C ASN A 51 -10.42 12.71 0.91
N GLU A 52 -9.60 11.87 1.54
CA GLU A 52 -10.05 10.64 2.21
C GLU A 52 -10.78 9.68 1.26
N ARG A 53 -10.47 9.73 -0.04
CA ARG A 53 -11.08 8.85 -1.04
C ARG A 53 -9.98 8.25 -1.91
N PHE A 54 -9.76 6.95 -1.76
CA PHE A 54 -8.77 6.21 -2.56
C PHE A 54 -9.41 5.80 -3.89
N ALA A 55 -8.83 6.27 -4.99
CA ALA A 55 -9.39 6.06 -6.32
C ALA A 55 -8.28 5.79 -7.34
N GLU A 56 -8.69 5.45 -8.56
CA GLU A 56 -7.75 5.17 -9.65
C GLU A 56 -6.82 6.34 -9.95
N LYS A 57 -7.29 7.57 -9.71
CA LYS A 57 -6.49 8.77 -9.94
C LYS A 57 -5.28 8.91 -9.02
N ASP A 58 -5.23 8.12 -7.94
CA ASP A 58 -4.15 8.22 -6.97
C ASP A 58 -2.92 7.41 -7.36
N LEU A 59 -3.11 6.38 -8.18
CA LEU A 59 -2.03 5.49 -8.62
C LEU A 59 -1.82 5.60 -10.12
N ASN A 60 -0.62 5.22 -10.58
CA ASN A 60 -0.35 5.12 -12.00
C ASN A 60 -0.92 3.79 -12.56
N VAL A 61 -0.68 3.53 -13.85
CA VAL A 61 -1.23 2.33 -14.50
C VAL A 61 -0.77 1.05 -13.81
N GLU A 62 0.51 0.93 -13.54
CA GLU A 62 1.06 -0.27 -12.87
C GLU A 62 0.52 -0.39 -11.44
N GLY A 63 0.47 0.72 -10.71
CA GLY A 63 -0.05 0.75 -9.35
C GLY A 63 -1.51 0.32 -9.29
N ASN A 64 -2.32 0.79 -10.23
CA ASN A 64 -3.73 0.39 -10.30
C ASN A 64 -3.89 -1.09 -10.62
N ALA A 65 -3.08 -1.62 -11.54
CA ALA A 65 -3.13 -3.04 -11.88
C ALA A 65 -2.76 -3.92 -10.69
N PHE A 66 -1.72 -3.54 -9.96
CA PHE A 66 -1.34 -4.27 -8.76
C PHE A 66 -2.40 -4.15 -7.66
N ALA A 67 -2.94 -2.96 -7.45
CA ALA A 67 -3.98 -2.75 -6.43
C ALA A 67 -5.22 -3.59 -6.73
N GLU A 68 -5.59 -3.73 -7.99
CA GLU A 68 -6.72 -4.57 -8.39
C GLU A 68 -6.48 -6.03 -8.04
N HIS A 69 -5.25 -6.50 -8.23
CA HIS A 69 -4.87 -7.88 -7.93
C HIS A 69 -4.75 -8.13 -6.42
N TYR A 70 -4.12 -7.22 -5.70
CA TYR A 70 -3.68 -7.45 -4.32
C TYR A 70 -4.62 -6.80 -3.29
N TYR A 71 -5.02 -5.57 -3.55
CA TYR A 71 -5.78 -4.76 -2.59
C TYR A 71 -7.29 -5.00 -2.73
N ARG A 72 -7.81 -4.93 -3.96
CA ARG A 72 -9.25 -4.96 -4.21
C ARG A 72 -9.79 -6.34 -4.52
N ASN A 73 -9.08 -7.12 -5.30
CA ASN A 73 -9.49 -8.41 -5.85
C ASN A 73 -10.72 -8.29 -6.75
N ALA A 74 -10.51 -8.54 -8.06
CA ALA A 74 -11.55 -8.39 -9.09
C ALA A 74 -12.77 -9.29 -8.89
N ALA A 75 -12.64 -10.38 -8.13
CA ALA A 75 -13.76 -11.29 -7.84
C ALA A 75 -14.68 -10.79 -6.73
N GLY A 76 -14.43 -9.61 -6.18
CA GLY A 76 -15.24 -9.04 -5.10
C GLY A 76 -14.90 -9.55 -3.72
N GLU A 77 -13.93 -10.43 -3.60
CA GLU A 77 -13.42 -10.87 -2.31
C GLU A 77 -12.39 -9.85 -1.82
N LYS A 78 -12.15 -9.83 -0.51
CA LYS A 78 -11.10 -9.00 0.03
C LYS A 78 -9.75 -9.49 -0.49
N GLY A 79 -8.94 -8.59 -0.99
CA GLY A 79 -7.63 -8.92 -1.49
C GLY A 79 -6.69 -9.43 -0.41
N ALA A 80 -5.57 -10.00 -0.84
CA ALA A 80 -4.58 -10.56 0.08
C ALA A 80 -4.00 -9.49 1.02
N TYR A 81 -4.09 -8.21 0.66
CA TYR A 81 -3.62 -7.11 1.50
C TYR A 81 -4.25 -7.15 2.90
N PHE A 82 -5.55 -7.38 2.97
CA PHE A 82 -6.23 -7.41 4.26
C PHE A 82 -5.76 -8.56 5.14
N ALA A 83 -5.52 -9.72 4.55
CA ALA A 83 -4.98 -10.85 5.29
C ALA A 83 -3.56 -10.58 5.77
N ASP A 84 -2.72 -10.01 4.92
CA ASP A 84 -1.35 -9.65 5.27
C ASP A 84 -1.32 -8.58 6.37
N TYR A 85 -2.21 -7.60 6.29
CA TYR A 85 -2.35 -6.55 7.27
C TYR A 85 -2.69 -7.12 8.66
N ARG A 86 -3.64 -8.06 8.71
CA ARG A 86 -4.03 -8.70 9.95
C ARG A 86 -2.90 -9.50 10.59
N LYS A 87 -2.10 -10.15 9.76
CA LYS A 87 -1.00 -11.00 10.25
C LYS A 87 0.22 -10.22 10.68
N THR A 88 0.34 -8.96 10.27
CA THR A 88 1.52 -8.14 10.53
C THR A 88 1.18 -6.91 11.37
N ALA A 89 0.69 -5.84 10.74
CA ALA A 89 0.43 -4.58 11.43
C ALA A 89 -0.61 -4.73 12.54
N ALA A 90 -1.62 -5.55 12.33
CA ALA A 90 -2.69 -5.76 13.31
C ALA A 90 -2.44 -6.97 14.23
N ALA A 91 -1.30 -7.65 14.09
CA ALA A 91 -1.00 -8.84 14.91
C ALA A 91 -0.97 -8.46 16.39
N GLY A 92 -1.68 -9.24 17.20
CA GLY A 92 -1.74 -9.01 18.64
C GLY A 92 -2.68 -7.90 19.08
N LEU A 93 -3.35 -7.24 18.14
CA LEU A 93 -4.30 -6.16 18.44
C LEU A 93 -5.74 -6.70 18.46
N PRO A 94 -6.65 -6.04 19.20
CA PRO A 94 -8.05 -6.50 19.27
C PRO A 94 -8.75 -6.54 17.92
N SER A 95 -8.39 -5.64 17.01
CA SER A 95 -8.99 -5.64 15.67
C SER A 95 -8.10 -4.92 14.69
N PHE A 96 -8.44 -5.08 13.42
CA PHE A 96 -7.87 -4.38 12.27
C PHE A 96 -7.85 -2.84 12.48
N TRP A 97 -8.87 -2.33 13.18
CA TRP A 97 -9.05 -0.87 13.35
C TRP A 97 -8.17 -0.28 14.45
N HIS A 98 -7.45 -1.10 15.20
CA HIS A 98 -6.61 -0.66 16.29
C HIS A 98 -5.17 -0.38 15.90
N VAL A 99 -4.83 -0.56 14.61
CA VAL A 99 -3.47 -0.32 14.13
C VAL A 99 -3.12 1.17 14.26
N PRO A 100 -2.05 1.51 14.97
CA PRO A 100 -1.67 2.93 15.08
C PRO A 100 -1.16 3.48 13.77
N ASP A 101 -1.41 4.77 13.56
CA ASP A 101 -0.93 5.49 12.37
C ASP A 101 0.52 5.92 12.58
N THR A 102 1.44 4.95 12.46
CA THR A 102 2.87 5.16 12.70
C THR A 102 3.71 4.48 11.63
N TRP A 103 4.95 4.93 11.49
CA TRP A 103 5.91 4.29 10.59
C TRP A 103 6.30 2.90 11.08
N GLU A 104 6.22 2.65 12.37
CA GLU A 104 6.44 1.31 12.92
C GLU A 104 5.42 0.33 12.37
N SER A 105 4.14 0.72 12.34
CA SER A 105 3.08 -0.12 11.75
C SER A 105 3.34 -0.36 10.27
N TYR A 106 3.74 0.67 9.55
CA TYR A 106 4.10 0.58 8.14
C TYR A 106 5.23 -0.44 7.93
N ASP A 107 6.28 -0.34 8.73
CA ASP A 107 7.46 -1.20 8.57
C ASP A 107 7.16 -2.68 8.81
N LYS A 108 6.09 -2.99 9.53
CA LYS A 108 5.69 -4.38 9.75
C LYS A 108 5.13 -5.05 8.51
N ILE A 109 4.46 -4.30 7.64
CA ILE A 109 3.81 -4.87 6.46
C ILE A 109 4.53 -4.54 5.16
N ALA A 110 5.27 -3.45 5.09
CA ALA A 110 5.90 -3.02 3.83
C ALA A 110 6.72 -4.10 3.14
N PRO A 111 7.55 -4.90 3.84
CA PRO A 111 8.29 -5.98 3.18
C PRO A 111 7.40 -7.03 2.54
N ILE A 112 6.23 -7.29 3.15
CA ILE A 112 5.28 -8.26 2.62
C ILE A 112 4.64 -7.74 1.34
N ILE A 113 4.25 -6.45 1.32
CA ILE A 113 3.68 -5.84 0.11
C ILE A 113 4.70 -5.90 -1.03
N THR A 114 5.95 -5.58 -0.75
CA THR A 114 7.02 -5.64 -1.73
C THR A 114 7.16 -7.04 -2.32
N ARG A 115 7.13 -8.07 -1.48
CA ARG A 115 7.20 -9.46 -1.93
C ARG A 115 6.01 -9.80 -2.84
N ARG A 116 4.80 -9.39 -2.45
CA ARG A 116 3.60 -9.61 -3.27
C ARG A 116 3.72 -8.94 -4.62
N PHE A 117 4.23 -7.70 -4.63
CA PHE A 117 4.42 -6.93 -5.85
C PHE A 117 5.41 -7.61 -6.78
N GLU A 118 6.53 -8.07 -6.27
CA GLU A 118 7.54 -8.75 -7.07
C GLU A 118 7.04 -10.07 -7.62
N GLN A 119 6.30 -10.84 -6.84
CA GLN A 119 5.70 -12.08 -7.30
C GLN A 119 4.68 -11.85 -8.41
N TRP A 120 3.88 -10.80 -8.27
CA TRP A 120 2.89 -10.44 -9.29
C TRP A 120 3.57 -9.97 -10.57
N ARG A 121 4.60 -9.20 -10.42
CA ARG A 121 5.34 -8.58 -11.51
C ARG A 121 6.17 -9.59 -12.32
N ASN A 122 6.69 -10.61 -11.65
CA ASN A 122 7.62 -11.59 -12.24
C ASN A 122 7.17 -13.02 -11.96
N PRO A 123 6.03 -13.46 -12.52
CA PRO A 123 5.56 -14.84 -12.27
C PRO A 123 6.52 -15.90 -12.81
N ALA A 124 7.23 -15.62 -13.90
CA ALA A 124 8.22 -16.54 -14.46
C ALA A 124 9.39 -16.75 -13.50
N ARG A 125 9.82 -15.67 -12.83
CA ARG A 125 10.88 -15.73 -11.81
C ARG A 125 10.46 -16.62 -10.65
N LYS A 126 9.19 -16.50 -10.23
CA LYS A 126 8.65 -17.33 -9.16
C LYS A 126 8.69 -18.81 -9.54
N LYS A 127 8.27 -19.15 -10.77
CA LYS A 127 8.31 -20.53 -11.26
C LYS A 127 9.75 -21.06 -11.32
N TRP A 128 10.67 -20.26 -11.83
CA TRP A 128 12.07 -20.61 -11.92
C TRP A 128 12.65 -20.92 -10.54
N TRP A 129 12.32 -20.07 -9.57
CA TRP A 129 12.77 -20.25 -8.20
C TRP A 129 12.25 -21.54 -7.59
N GLN A 130 10.99 -21.88 -7.83
CA GLN A 130 10.40 -23.12 -7.36
C GLN A 130 11.06 -24.36 -7.98
N PHE A 131 11.52 -24.22 -9.20
CA PHE A 131 12.16 -25.30 -9.93
C PHE A 131 13.46 -25.74 -9.27
N TRP A 132 14.16 -24.83 -8.63
CA TRP A 132 15.46 -25.10 -8.02
C TRP A 132 15.36 -25.67 -6.61
N LYS A 133 14.20 -25.85 -6.12
CA LYS A 133 13.96 -26.58 -4.88
C LYS A 133 13.73 -28.04 -5.18
#